data_f2300ae5b140908e051282423a07485f
#
_entry.id   f2300ae5b140908e051282423a07485f
#
_cell.length_a   1.000
_cell.length_b   1.000
_cell.length_c   1.000
_cell.angle_alpha   90.00
_cell.angle_beta   90.00
_cell.angle_gamma   90.00
#
_symmetry.space_group_name_H-M   'P 1'
#
loop_
_entity.id
_entity.type
_entity.pdbx_description
1 polymer ?
#
loop_
_entity_poly.entity_id
_entity_poly.type
_entity_poly.pdbx_seq_one_letter_code
_entity_poly.pdbx_strand_id
1 'polypeptide(L)'
;QNSESNCCQHIDVLLNSNEKEFVKLMNKKALEIGMTGTTYMNSHGLDEETKNYSTAHDMALLSSYIYRTSKEYRKITKTYKYEVQSNNKSYLWYNRNKFLKQYDYATGGKNGYTPSAGKTLVTTAEKYGLRLTAVTLKDANQYETHANLYDYLFEKYKSYTIVDKDNFEIKNNFYKDNLYLKKSFKYP
;
A
#
# COMPACT_ATOMS: atom_id res chain seq x y z
N GLN A 1 -12.32 15.50 10.41
CA GLN A 1 -11.76 14.41 11.25
C GLN A 1 -12.77 13.28 11.48
N ASN A 2 -14.07 13.56 11.61
CA ASN A 2 -15.11 12.57 11.93
C ASN A 2 -15.53 11.66 10.76
N SER A 3 -15.25 12.01 9.50
CA SER A 3 -15.75 11.25 8.35
C SER A 3 -14.94 9.98 8.05
N GLU A 4 -13.65 9.93 8.38
CA GLU A 4 -12.81 8.76 8.15
C GLU A 4 -13.05 7.66 9.19
N SER A 5 -13.26 8.03 10.46
CA SER A 5 -13.60 7.08 11.53
C SER A 5 -14.97 6.45 11.34
N ASN A 6 -15.96 7.22 10.88
CA ASN A 6 -17.29 6.69 10.59
C ASN A 6 -17.28 5.64 9.48
N CYS A 7 -16.40 5.75 8.47
CA CYS A 7 -16.30 4.76 7.40
C CYS A 7 -15.84 3.40 7.93
N CYS A 8 -14.86 3.37 8.81
CA CYS A 8 -14.37 2.12 9.41
C CYS A 8 -15.43 1.46 10.29
N GLN A 9 -16.15 2.22 11.12
CA GLN A 9 -17.26 1.73 11.94
C GLN A 9 -18.41 1.13 11.11
N HIS A 10 -18.70 1.67 9.91
CA HIS A 10 -19.72 1.10 9.02
C HIS A 10 -19.29 -0.21 8.36
N ILE A 11 -17.99 -0.39 8.10
CA ILE A 11 -17.44 -1.65 7.59
C ILE A 11 -17.58 -2.76 8.64
N ASP A 12 -17.39 -2.44 9.91
CA ASP A 12 -17.57 -3.37 11.02
C ASP A 12 -19.01 -3.93 11.09
N VAL A 13 -20.00 -3.06 10.87
CA VAL A 13 -21.43 -3.43 10.81
C VAL A 13 -21.75 -4.30 9.59
N LEU A 14 -21.17 -3.98 8.42
CA LEU A 14 -21.39 -4.75 7.18
C LEU A 14 -20.83 -6.18 7.24
N LEU A 15 -19.81 -6.40 8.08
CA LEU A 15 -19.20 -7.74 8.28
C LEU A 15 -19.93 -8.56 9.36
N ASN A 16 -21.11 -8.13 9.83
CA ASN A 16 -21.88 -8.76 10.91
C ASN A 16 -21.10 -8.93 12.22
N SER A 17 -20.09 -8.14 12.43
CA SER A 17 -19.23 -8.18 13.60
C SER A 17 -19.20 -6.80 14.28
N ASN A 18 -19.09 -6.81 15.57
CA ASN A 18 -18.75 -5.59 16.29
C ASN A 18 -17.27 -5.27 16.03
N GLU A 19 -16.85 -4.05 16.33
CA GLU A 19 -15.47 -3.59 16.14
C GLU A 19 -14.43 -4.56 16.77
N LYS A 20 -14.74 -5.14 17.93
CA LYS A 20 -13.83 -6.08 18.61
C LYS A 20 -13.52 -7.32 17.77
N GLU A 21 -14.52 -7.89 17.10
CA GLU A 21 -14.31 -9.04 16.22
C GLU A 21 -13.53 -8.65 14.97
N PHE A 22 -13.79 -7.47 14.41
CA PHE A 22 -13.00 -6.97 13.28
C PHE A 22 -11.53 -6.74 13.66
N VAL A 23 -11.27 -6.15 14.83
CA VAL A 23 -9.89 -5.98 15.35
C VAL A 23 -9.18 -7.33 15.54
N LYS A 24 -9.89 -8.37 16.00
CA LYS A 24 -9.32 -9.74 16.03
C LYS A 24 -8.92 -10.24 14.65
N LEU A 25 -9.75 -10.00 13.62
CA LEU A 25 -9.41 -10.34 12.24
C LEU A 25 -8.22 -9.54 11.71
N MET A 26 -8.12 -8.24 12.04
CA MET A 26 -6.97 -7.40 11.71
C MET A 26 -5.68 -7.98 12.32
N ASN A 27 -5.69 -8.31 13.61
CA ASN A 27 -4.52 -8.91 14.29
C ASN A 27 -4.16 -10.30 13.74
N LYS A 28 -5.17 -11.13 13.46
CA LYS A 28 -4.95 -12.43 12.80
C LYS A 28 -4.28 -12.26 11.44
N LYS A 29 -4.78 -11.34 10.62
CA LYS A 29 -4.19 -11.04 9.31
C LYS A 29 -2.78 -10.49 9.43
N ALA A 30 -2.52 -9.62 10.40
CA ALA A 30 -1.18 -9.09 10.66
C ALA A 30 -0.17 -10.23 10.92
N LEU A 31 -0.51 -11.16 11.79
CA LEU A 31 0.33 -12.35 12.06
C LEU A 31 0.52 -13.23 10.82
N GLU A 32 -0.55 -13.49 10.04
CA GLU A 32 -0.48 -14.28 8.81
C GLU A 32 0.49 -13.71 7.76
N ILE A 33 0.67 -12.40 7.72
CA ILE A 33 1.59 -11.73 6.78
C ILE A 33 2.95 -11.40 7.41
N GLY A 34 3.20 -11.81 8.65
CA GLY A 34 4.49 -11.69 9.33
C GLY A 34 4.71 -10.39 10.11
N MET A 35 3.65 -9.63 10.42
CA MET A 35 3.72 -8.39 11.20
C MET A 35 3.81 -8.70 12.71
N THR A 36 4.99 -9.08 13.17
CA THR A 36 5.19 -9.54 14.55
C THR A 36 5.28 -8.42 15.60
N GLY A 37 5.54 -7.20 15.18
CA GLY A 37 5.61 -6.01 16.04
C GLY A 37 4.33 -5.14 15.98
N THR A 38 3.21 -5.70 15.52
CA THR A 38 1.96 -4.95 15.33
C THR A 38 0.85 -5.48 16.24
N THR A 39 0.13 -4.54 16.86
CA THR A 39 -1.08 -4.83 17.63
C THR A 39 -2.13 -3.77 17.33
N TYR A 40 -3.26 -4.21 16.78
CA TYR A 40 -4.43 -3.37 16.56
C TYR A 40 -5.39 -3.48 17.75
N MET A 41 -5.87 -2.33 18.24
CA MET A 41 -6.82 -2.20 19.34
C MET A 41 -8.13 -1.55 18.88
N ASN A 42 -8.10 -0.86 17.72
CA ASN A 42 -9.27 -0.27 17.06
C ASN A 42 -9.09 -0.30 15.54
N SER A 43 -10.18 -0.15 14.80
CA SER A 43 -10.22 -0.17 13.33
C SER A 43 -9.91 1.17 12.68
N HIS A 44 -10.04 2.27 13.41
CA HIS A 44 -10.03 3.63 12.87
C HIS A 44 -8.70 4.38 13.06
N GLY A 45 -7.81 3.90 13.94
CA GLY A 45 -6.48 4.47 14.15
C GLY A 45 -6.44 5.77 14.96
N LEU A 46 -7.52 6.12 15.69
CA LEU A 46 -7.51 7.25 16.64
C LEU A 46 -6.98 6.80 18.01
N ASP A 47 -6.31 7.73 18.72
CA ASP A 47 -5.64 7.47 19.99
C ASP A 47 -6.50 7.94 21.21
N GLU A 48 -7.81 7.80 21.14
CA GLU A 48 -8.71 8.30 22.18
C GLU A 48 -8.70 7.37 23.41
N GLU A 49 -9.31 6.19 23.30
CA GLU A 49 -9.38 5.21 24.38
C GLU A 49 -8.33 4.09 24.23
N THR A 50 -8.04 3.72 23.00
CA THR A 50 -7.12 2.64 22.64
C THR A 50 -6.11 3.09 21.61
N LYS A 51 -4.92 2.47 21.58
CA LYS A 51 -3.85 2.81 20.64
C LYS A 51 -3.40 1.60 19.85
N ASN A 52 -3.28 1.79 18.55
CA ASN A 52 -2.64 0.81 17.68
C ASN A 52 -1.12 0.99 17.73
N TYR A 53 -0.39 -0.12 17.75
CA TYR A 53 1.06 -0.15 17.70
C TYR A 53 1.53 -0.91 16.48
N SER A 54 2.57 -0.40 15.83
CA SER A 54 3.20 -1.07 14.69
C SER A 54 4.64 -0.63 14.55
N THR A 55 5.36 -1.29 13.64
CA THR A 55 6.73 -0.91 13.24
C THR A 55 6.73 -0.45 11.77
N ALA A 56 7.76 0.30 11.37
CA ALA A 56 7.94 0.68 9.97
C ALA A 56 8.08 -0.56 9.07
N HIS A 57 8.77 -1.60 9.53
CA HIS A 57 8.90 -2.87 8.84
C HIS A 57 7.54 -3.54 8.61
N ASP A 58 6.71 -3.66 9.64
CA ASP A 58 5.40 -4.31 9.53
C ASP A 58 4.46 -3.54 8.61
N MET A 59 4.48 -2.21 8.68
CA MET A 59 3.70 -1.37 7.76
C MET A 59 4.17 -1.50 6.31
N ALA A 60 5.46 -1.73 6.07
CA ALA A 60 5.99 -2.03 4.75
C ALA A 60 5.52 -3.41 4.25
N LEU A 61 5.50 -4.43 5.12
CA LEU A 61 4.93 -5.76 4.82
C LEU A 61 3.46 -5.65 4.43
N LEU A 62 2.66 -4.96 5.24
CA LEU A 62 1.24 -4.75 4.98
C LEU A 62 1.01 -4.04 3.63
N SER A 63 1.71 -2.94 3.41
CA SER A 63 1.61 -2.18 2.16
C SER A 63 1.98 -3.02 0.94
N SER A 64 3.08 -3.76 1.02
CA SER A 64 3.52 -4.67 -0.03
C SER A 64 2.51 -5.80 -0.29
N TYR A 65 1.94 -6.38 0.76
CA TYR A 65 0.91 -7.42 0.65
C TYR A 65 -0.34 -6.89 -0.07
N ILE A 66 -0.92 -5.78 0.41
CA ILE A 66 -2.14 -5.20 -0.17
C ILE A 66 -1.88 -4.73 -1.62
N TYR A 67 -0.74 -4.12 -1.88
CA TYR A 67 -0.39 -3.66 -3.22
C TYR A 67 -0.33 -4.83 -4.22
N ARG A 68 0.14 -6.01 -3.82
CA ARG A 68 0.18 -7.21 -4.67
C ARG A 68 -1.18 -7.87 -4.84
N THR A 69 -2.01 -7.87 -3.82
CA THR A 69 -3.24 -8.66 -3.77
C THR A 69 -4.49 -7.90 -4.20
N SER A 70 -4.54 -6.57 -4.06
CA SER A 70 -5.73 -5.78 -4.40
C SER A 70 -5.46 -4.76 -5.52
N LYS A 71 -6.15 -4.95 -6.65
CA LYS A 71 -6.16 -3.97 -7.75
C LYS A 71 -6.91 -2.70 -7.37
N GLU A 72 -7.98 -2.85 -6.60
CA GLU A 72 -8.83 -1.76 -6.12
C GLU A 72 -8.04 -0.83 -5.20
N TYR A 73 -7.27 -1.40 -4.27
CA TYR A 73 -6.39 -0.62 -3.40
C TYR A 73 -5.40 0.23 -4.21
N ARG A 74 -4.73 -0.37 -5.21
CA ARG A 74 -3.81 0.37 -6.09
C ARG A 74 -4.50 1.52 -6.81
N LYS A 75 -5.70 1.27 -7.37
CA LYS A 75 -6.48 2.29 -8.06
C LYS A 75 -6.85 3.44 -7.11
N ILE A 76 -7.41 3.13 -5.95
CA ILE A 76 -7.86 4.12 -4.97
C ILE A 76 -6.68 4.95 -4.45
N THR A 77 -5.60 4.29 -4.00
CA THR A 77 -4.46 4.99 -3.39
C THR A 77 -3.64 5.83 -4.37
N LYS A 78 -3.66 5.48 -5.66
CA LYS A 78 -3.02 6.26 -6.73
C LYS A 78 -3.88 7.44 -7.19
N THR A 79 -5.20 7.41 -6.96
CA THR A 79 -6.11 8.47 -7.40
C THR A 79 -5.88 9.72 -6.57
N TYR A 80 -5.41 10.79 -7.20
CA TYR A 80 -5.20 12.08 -6.53
C TYR A 80 -6.47 12.91 -6.44
N LYS A 81 -7.24 12.99 -7.53
CA LYS A 81 -8.50 13.74 -7.64
C LYS A 81 -9.61 12.78 -8.04
N TYR A 82 -10.73 12.86 -7.34
CA TYR A 82 -11.91 12.06 -7.66
C TYR A 82 -13.15 12.95 -7.65
N GLU A 83 -13.91 12.88 -8.74
CA GLU A 83 -15.13 13.66 -8.93
C GLU A 83 -16.33 12.72 -9.05
N VAL A 84 -17.37 13.00 -8.29
CA VAL A 84 -18.64 12.25 -8.30
C VAL A 84 -19.77 13.21 -8.47
N GLN A 85 -20.66 12.89 -9.38
CA GLN A 85 -21.89 13.62 -9.61
C GLN A 85 -23.06 12.78 -9.09
N SER A 86 -23.81 13.32 -8.13
CA SER A 86 -25.11 12.83 -7.69
C SER A 86 -26.21 13.64 -8.40
N ASN A 87 -27.45 13.18 -8.36
CA ASN A 87 -28.56 13.83 -9.05
C ASN A 87 -28.68 15.33 -8.75
N ASN A 88 -28.27 15.78 -7.55
CA ASN A 88 -28.44 17.17 -7.10
C ASN A 88 -27.14 17.85 -6.67
N LYS A 89 -25.98 17.19 -6.74
CA LYS A 89 -24.74 17.75 -6.21
C LYS A 89 -23.49 17.10 -6.81
N SER A 90 -22.49 17.93 -7.12
CA SER A 90 -21.15 17.47 -7.50
C SER A 90 -20.23 17.49 -6.29
N TYR A 91 -19.47 16.42 -6.13
CA TYR A 91 -18.46 16.27 -5.08
C TYR A 91 -17.08 16.15 -5.72
N LEU A 92 -16.14 16.88 -5.18
CA LEU A 92 -14.76 16.86 -5.61
C LEU A 92 -13.85 16.56 -4.41
N TRP A 93 -13.17 15.43 -4.46
CA TRP A 93 -12.25 15.01 -3.41
C TRP A 93 -10.82 14.97 -3.90
N TYR A 94 -9.90 15.35 -3.01
CA TYR A 94 -8.47 15.27 -3.21
C TYR A 94 -7.84 14.32 -2.20
N ASN A 95 -6.94 13.46 -2.68
CA ASN A 95 -6.14 12.61 -1.80
C ASN A 95 -5.24 13.48 -0.92
N ARG A 96 -5.26 13.24 0.38
CA ARG A 96 -4.41 13.95 1.34
C ARG A 96 -2.93 13.58 1.23
N ASN A 97 -2.59 12.48 0.57
CA ASN A 97 -1.22 12.09 0.32
C ASN A 97 -0.61 12.97 -0.77
N LYS A 98 0.03 14.07 -0.35
CA LYS A 98 0.67 15.04 -1.25
C LYS A 98 1.82 14.43 -2.07
N PHE A 99 2.39 13.30 -1.62
CA PHE A 99 3.47 12.59 -2.31
C PHE A 99 3.10 12.21 -3.75
N LEU A 100 1.83 11.93 -4.01
CA LEU A 100 1.32 11.64 -5.34
C LEU A 100 1.51 12.76 -6.37
N LYS A 101 1.68 14.02 -5.91
CA LYS A 101 1.98 15.17 -6.76
C LYS A 101 3.44 15.59 -6.74
N GLN A 102 4.16 15.21 -5.68
CA GLN A 102 5.52 15.67 -5.45
C GLN A 102 6.55 14.70 -6.04
N TYR A 103 6.14 13.47 -6.35
CA TYR A 103 7.05 12.44 -6.82
C TYR A 103 6.46 11.67 -8.00
N ASP A 104 7.06 11.81 -9.18
CA ASP A 104 6.53 11.33 -10.46
C ASP A 104 6.33 9.81 -10.51
N TYR A 105 7.15 9.06 -9.78
CA TYR A 105 7.09 7.61 -9.73
C TYR A 105 6.17 7.06 -8.63
N ALA A 106 5.48 7.94 -7.88
CA ALA A 106 4.57 7.52 -6.82
C ALA A 106 3.39 6.71 -7.37
N THR A 107 3.11 5.57 -6.75
CA THR A 107 2.04 4.66 -7.16
C THR A 107 0.93 4.53 -6.13
N GLY A 108 1.08 5.14 -4.96
CA GLY A 108 0.06 5.15 -3.92
C GLY A 108 0.62 5.39 -2.53
N GLY A 109 -0.19 5.07 -1.54
CA GLY A 109 0.19 5.15 -0.14
C GLY A 109 -0.89 5.77 0.75
N LYS A 110 -0.56 5.93 2.03
CA LYS A 110 -1.43 6.52 3.05
C LYS A 110 -0.61 7.32 4.05
N ASN A 111 -1.05 8.53 4.32
CA ASN A 111 -0.52 9.35 5.41
C ASN A 111 -1.42 9.26 6.65
N GLY A 112 -0.86 9.43 7.83
CA GLY A 112 -1.56 9.51 9.10
C GLY A 112 -0.99 10.60 9.99
N TYR A 113 -1.80 11.02 10.93
CA TYR A 113 -1.39 11.93 12.00
C TYR A 113 -2.28 11.77 13.22
N THR A 114 -1.65 11.55 14.35
CA THR A 114 -2.25 11.76 15.67
C THR A 114 -1.27 12.54 16.55
N PRO A 115 -1.70 13.22 17.62
CA PRO A 115 -0.79 13.94 18.51
C PRO A 115 0.30 13.03 19.10
N SER A 116 -0.02 11.79 19.42
CA SER A 116 0.94 10.85 20.01
C SER A 116 1.87 10.20 18.98
N ALA A 117 1.35 9.78 17.83
CA ALA A 117 2.13 9.15 16.76
C ALA A 117 2.95 10.15 15.94
N GLY A 118 2.53 11.42 15.90
CA GLY A 118 3.09 12.39 14.95
C GLY A 118 2.71 12.10 13.51
N LYS A 119 3.46 12.64 12.57
CA LYS A 119 3.25 12.37 11.13
C LYS A 119 3.77 10.98 10.78
N THR A 120 2.95 10.18 10.13
CA THR A 120 3.28 8.85 9.61
C THR A 120 2.98 8.78 8.13
N LEU A 121 3.82 8.12 7.37
CA LEU A 121 3.64 7.98 5.94
C LEU A 121 4.06 6.58 5.47
N VAL A 122 3.22 5.97 4.67
CA VAL A 122 3.54 4.81 3.85
C VAL A 122 3.35 5.23 2.41
N THR A 123 4.34 5.01 1.55
CA THR A 123 4.20 5.24 0.11
C THR A 123 4.72 4.05 -0.69
N THR A 124 4.26 3.94 -1.91
CA THR A 124 4.78 3.03 -2.92
C THR A 124 5.20 3.82 -4.14
N ALA A 125 6.31 3.42 -4.76
CA ALA A 125 6.80 3.99 -5.99
C ALA A 125 7.30 2.89 -6.95
N GLU A 126 7.23 3.15 -8.25
CA GLU A 126 7.67 2.21 -9.28
C GLU A 126 8.43 2.94 -10.38
N LYS A 127 9.65 2.48 -10.67
CA LYS A 127 10.51 2.98 -11.74
C LYS A 127 11.21 1.83 -12.44
N TYR A 128 11.17 1.80 -13.77
CA TYR A 128 11.83 0.77 -14.59
C TYR A 128 11.52 -0.69 -14.17
N GLY A 129 10.29 -0.94 -13.72
CA GLY A 129 9.85 -2.25 -13.26
C GLY A 129 10.30 -2.63 -11.84
N LEU A 130 11.12 -1.81 -11.18
CA LEU A 130 11.43 -1.94 -9.76
C LEU A 130 10.35 -1.24 -8.95
N ARG A 131 9.78 -1.96 -8.00
CA ARG A 131 8.72 -1.48 -7.12
C ARG A 131 9.18 -1.49 -5.69
N LEU A 132 9.08 -0.34 -5.04
CA LEU A 132 9.55 -0.11 -3.68
C LEU A 132 8.41 0.41 -2.79
N THR A 133 8.55 0.14 -1.50
CA THR A 133 7.70 0.69 -0.43
C THR A 133 8.58 1.40 0.58
N ALA A 134 8.23 2.63 0.95
CA ALA A 134 8.86 3.38 2.01
C ALA A 134 7.87 3.64 3.14
N VAL A 135 8.36 3.60 4.37
CA VAL A 135 7.58 3.88 5.59
C VAL A 135 8.40 4.75 6.52
N THR A 136 7.81 5.85 6.97
CA THR A 136 8.34 6.66 8.07
C THR A 136 7.29 6.82 9.15
N LEU A 137 7.75 6.73 10.41
CA LEU A 137 6.95 6.96 11.60
C LEU A 137 7.53 8.15 12.36
N LYS A 138 6.66 9.10 12.74
CA LYS A 138 7.01 10.33 13.49
C LYS A 138 8.07 11.18 12.77
N ASP A 139 7.97 11.29 11.45
CA ASP A 139 8.88 12.08 10.63
C ASP A 139 8.22 13.39 10.17
N ALA A 140 8.77 14.52 10.59
CA ALA A 140 8.27 15.85 10.22
C ALA A 140 8.40 16.11 8.72
N ASN A 141 9.47 15.60 8.08
CA ASN A 141 9.86 15.82 6.68
C ASN A 141 9.52 14.61 5.80
N GLN A 142 8.56 13.80 6.20
CA GLN A 142 8.21 12.49 5.62
C GLN A 142 8.20 12.44 4.07
N TYR A 143 7.75 13.49 3.38
CA TYR A 143 7.68 13.51 1.91
C TYR A 143 9.07 13.64 1.27
N GLU A 144 9.91 14.52 1.82
CA GLU A 144 11.29 14.69 1.38
C GLU A 144 12.13 13.46 1.69
N THR A 145 11.97 12.91 2.89
CA THR A 145 12.62 11.65 3.29
C THR A 145 12.29 10.52 2.32
N HIS A 146 11.01 10.35 1.96
CA HIS A 146 10.59 9.32 1.01
C HIS A 146 11.13 9.55 -0.40
N ALA A 147 11.13 10.80 -0.90
CA ALA A 147 11.69 11.12 -2.21
C ALA A 147 13.18 10.76 -2.28
N ASN A 148 13.96 11.21 -1.29
CA ASN A 148 15.39 10.94 -1.21
C ASN A 148 15.70 9.43 -1.11
N LEU A 149 14.90 8.68 -0.33
CA LEU A 149 15.02 7.21 -0.25
C LEU A 149 14.78 6.54 -1.59
N TYR A 150 13.73 6.94 -2.31
CA TYR A 150 13.43 6.38 -3.63
C TYR A 150 14.48 6.74 -4.66
N ASP A 151 14.93 7.98 -4.72
CA ASP A 151 15.96 8.41 -5.67
C ASP A 151 17.24 7.63 -5.45
N TYR A 152 17.69 7.51 -4.20
CA TYR A 152 18.86 6.69 -3.85
C TYR A 152 18.70 5.22 -4.26
N LEU A 153 17.53 4.62 -3.97
CA LEU A 153 17.31 3.20 -4.26
C LEU A 153 17.12 2.93 -5.76
N PHE A 154 16.46 3.81 -6.50
CA PHE A 154 16.30 3.66 -7.95
C PHE A 154 17.58 3.94 -8.73
N GLU A 155 18.51 4.71 -8.17
CA GLU A 155 19.85 4.85 -8.72
C GLU A 155 20.67 3.58 -8.48
N LYS A 156 20.63 3.04 -7.25
CA LYS A 156 21.43 1.89 -6.82
C LYS A 156 20.95 0.55 -7.36
N TYR A 157 19.64 0.36 -7.46
CA TYR A 157 19.03 -0.92 -7.84
C TYR A 157 18.26 -0.80 -9.16
N LYS A 158 18.40 -1.82 -10.01
CA LYS A 158 17.70 -1.90 -11.30
C LYS A 158 17.04 -3.26 -11.43
N SER A 159 15.85 -3.28 -12.03
CA SER A 159 15.15 -4.54 -12.36
C SER A 159 15.66 -5.07 -13.70
N TYR A 160 16.12 -6.30 -13.72
CA TYR A 160 16.54 -7.00 -14.94
C TYR A 160 15.54 -8.08 -15.31
N THR A 161 15.17 -8.15 -16.59
CA THR A 161 14.38 -9.27 -17.11
C THR A 161 15.33 -10.44 -17.37
N ILE A 162 15.26 -11.49 -16.54
CA ILE A 162 16.09 -12.68 -16.68
C ILE A 162 15.51 -13.60 -17.77
N VAL A 163 14.19 -13.73 -17.79
CA VAL A 163 13.48 -14.55 -18.77
C VAL A 163 12.27 -13.77 -19.25
N ASP A 164 12.25 -13.49 -20.55
CA ASP A 164 11.14 -12.80 -21.21
C ASP A 164 10.19 -13.85 -21.82
N LYS A 165 8.92 -13.76 -21.45
CA LYS A 165 7.88 -14.68 -21.96
C LYS A 165 7.70 -14.63 -23.49
N ASP A 166 7.96 -13.46 -24.09
CA ASP A 166 7.73 -13.22 -25.53
C ASP A 166 8.93 -13.64 -26.37
N ASN A 167 10.12 -13.79 -25.74
CA ASN A 167 11.37 -14.20 -26.37
C ASN A 167 11.93 -15.54 -25.82
N PHE A 168 11.11 -16.26 -25.03
CA PHE A 168 11.53 -17.50 -24.44
C PHE A 168 11.16 -18.68 -25.35
N GLU A 169 12.16 -19.33 -25.93
CA GLU A 169 12.02 -20.52 -26.75
C GLU A 169 12.72 -21.70 -26.09
N ILE A 170 11.99 -22.80 -25.91
CA ILE A 170 12.59 -24.07 -25.49
C ILE A 170 12.75 -24.93 -26.74
N LYS A 171 14.00 -25.08 -27.17
CA LYS A 171 14.34 -26.05 -28.23
C LYS A 171 14.32 -27.45 -27.61
N ASN A 172 13.20 -28.15 -27.71
CA ASN A 172 13.03 -29.47 -27.14
C ASN A 172 12.32 -30.39 -28.14
N ASN A 173 12.94 -31.53 -28.43
CA ASN A 173 12.39 -32.54 -29.33
C ASN A 173 11.44 -33.54 -28.63
N PHE A 174 11.26 -33.43 -27.32
CA PHE A 174 10.41 -34.35 -26.53
C PHE A 174 8.94 -34.00 -26.53
N TYR A 175 8.60 -32.70 -26.68
CA TYR A 175 7.22 -32.22 -26.64
C TYR A 175 6.78 -31.87 -28.07
N LYS A 176 5.62 -32.36 -28.48
CA LYS A 176 5.03 -32.04 -29.77
C LYS A 176 4.46 -30.62 -29.84
N ASP A 177 4.17 -30.01 -28.66
CA ASP A 177 3.63 -28.65 -28.56
C ASP A 177 4.70 -27.67 -28.09
N ASN A 178 4.62 -26.44 -28.57
CA ASN A 178 5.53 -25.38 -28.12
C ASN A 178 5.25 -25.06 -26.65
N LEU A 179 6.33 -25.04 -25.86
CA LEU A 179 6.28 -24.61 -24.47
C LEU A 179 6.50 -23.09 -24.43
N TYR A 180 5.68 -22.39 -23.66
CA TYR A 180 5.80 -20.95 -23.46
C TYR A 180 5.58 -20.57 -21.99
N LEU A 181 6.21 -19.48 -21.60
CA LEU A 181 6.03 -18.91 -20.25
C LEU A 181 4.74 -18.10 -20.18
N LYS A 182 4.00 -18.29 -19.08
CA LYS A 182 2.81 -17.46 -18.80
C LYS A 182 3.18 -16.01 -18.44
N LYS A 183 4.38 -15.78 -17.89
CA LYS A 183 4.89 -14.45 -17.52
C LYS A 183 6.41 -14.43 -17.54
N SER A 184 6.97 -13.22 -17.77
CA SER A 184 8.41 -12.98 -17.65
C SER A 184 8.86 -13.02 -16.19
N PHE A 185 10.11 -13.45 -15.96
CA PHE A 185 10.76 -13.41 -14.64
C PHE A 185 11.70 -12.20 -14.59
N LYS A 186 11.57 -11.43 -13.52
CA LYS A 186 12.41 -10.27 -13.23
C LYS A 186 13.14 -10.46 -11.92
N TYR A 187 14.37 -9.98 -11.88
CA TYR A 187 15.17 -9.88 -10.67
C TYR A 187 15.40 -8.40 -10.36
N PRO A 188 15.15 -7.94 -9.11
CA PRO A 188 15.37 -6.55 -8.68
C PRO A 188 16.85 -6.21 -8.54
#